data_f2cc2eca8bbf5fc2e3fcf1cd2168f158
#
_entry.id   f2cc2eca8bbf5fc2e3fcf1cd2168f158
#
_cell.length_a   1.000
_cell.length_b   1.000
_cell.length_c   1.000
_cell.angle_alpha   90.00
_cell.angle_beta   90.00
_cell.angle_gamma   90.00
#
_symmetry.space_group_name_H-M   'P 1'
#
loop_
_entity.id
_entity.type
_entity.pdbx_description
1 polymer ?
#
loop_
_entity_poly.entity_id
_entity_poly.type
_entity_poly.pdbx_seq_one_letter_code
_entity_poly.pdbx_strand_id
1 'polypeptide(L)'
;MVVDGHAHVFLKDMPLAGTRRYAPSHDATPADYLGLLDAHRVTHGVLVQPSFLGTGNDYLLAALRAHPQRLRGVVMLDPQTDEVELAALNTAGVVGVRLNLVGQPLPDLDAPQWQGFLARLKALDWHLELHRQ
;
A
#
# COMPACT_ATOMS: atom_id res chain seq x y z
N MET A 1 15.05 7.04 -15.56
CA MET A 1 14.28 6.74 -14.34
C MET A 1 14.34 5.24 -14.09
N VAL A 2 14.71 4.83 -12.88
CA VAL A 2 14.72 3.41 -12.43
C VAL A 2 13.80 3.34 -11.22
N VAL A 3 12.88 2.38 -11.20
CA VAL A 3 11.85 2.25 -10.16
C VAL A 3 11.95 0.88 -9.51
N ASP A 4 12.00 0.83 -8.17
CA ASP A 4 11.69 -0.36 -7.39
C ASP A 4 10.19 -0.43 -7.18
N GLY A 5 9.56 -1.46 -7.70
CA GLY A 5 8.09 -1.58 -7.76
C GLY A 5 7.44 -2.14 -6.48
N HIS A 6 8.19 -2.63 -5.48
CA HIS A 6 7.58 -3.27 -4.32
C HIS A 6 8.52 -3.32 -3.12
N ALA A 7 8.26 -2.48 -2.13
CA ALA A 7 8.93 -2.50 -0.84
C ALA A 7 7.96 -2.23 0.31
N HIS A 8 8.37 -2.56 1.54
CA HIS A 8 7.57 -2.34 2.74
C HIS A 8 8.34 -1.44 3.71
N VAL A 9 7.63 -0.54 4.38
CA VAL A 9 8.16 0.23 5.53
C VAL A 9 7.29 -0.01 6.76
N PHE A 10 7.91 -0.20 7.91
CA PHE A 10 7.23 -0.49 9.17
C PHE A 10 8.18 -0.32 10.36
N LEU A 11 7.62 -0.23 11.55
CA LEU A 11 8.32 -0.38 12.82
C LEU A 11 7.83 -1.67 13.49
N LYS A 12 8.72 -2.38 14.19
CA LYS A 12 8.40 -3.66 14.87
C LYS A 12 7.31 -3.53 15.94
N ASP A 13 7.20 -2.35 16.56
CA ASP A 13 6.27 -2.11 17.66
C ASP A 13 4.96 -1.43 17.24
N MET A 14 4.66 -1.39 15.93
CA MET A 14 3.40 -0.85 15.43
C MET A 14 2.22 -1.78 15.75
N PRO A 15 1.00 -1.23 15.93
CA PRO A 15 -0.20 -2.04 16.08
C PRO A 15 -0.39 -2.98 14.88
N LEU A 16 -0.54 -4.28 15.17
CA LEU A 16 -0.65 -5.31 14.14
C LEU A 16 -2.11 -5.67 13.89
N ALA A 17 -2.43 -6.06 12.64
CA ALA A 17 -3.72 -6.61 12.29
C ALA A 17 -4.02 -7.91 13.07
N GLY A 18 -5.28 -8.11 13.44
CA GLY A 18 -5.71 -9.31 14.18
C GLY A 18 -5.46 -10.61 13.41
N THR A 19 -5.70 -10.58 12.10
CA THR A 19 -5.44 -11.70 11.19
C THR A 19 -4.11 -11.45 10.47
N ARG A 20 -3.04 -12.07 10.95
CA ARG A 20 -1.71 -11.95 10.35
C ARG A 20 -0.97 -13.27 10.38
N ARG A 21 -0.09 -13.49 9.42
CA ARG A 21 0.81 -14.65 9.36
C ARG A 21 2.21 -14.34 9.91
N TYR A 22 2.52 -13.06 10.07
CA TYR A 22 3.86 -12.60 10.39
C TYR A 22 3.79 -11.38 11.34
N ALA A 23 4.76 -11.29 12.22
CA ALA A 23 5.05 -10.12 13.04
C ALA A 23 6.53 -9.78 12.86
N PRO A 24 6.87 -8.52 12.47
CA PRO A 24 8.27 -8.16 12.26
C PRO A 24 9.04 -8.13 13.58
N SER A 25 10.30 -8.55 13.55
CA SER A 25 11.23 -8.48 14.69
C SER A 25 12.22 -7.31 14.58
N HIS A 26 12.12 -6.52 13.53
CA HIS A 26 13.00 -5.39 13.22
C HIS A 26 12.20 -4.24 12.62
N ASP A 27 12.82 -3.08 12.56
CA ASP A 27 12.29 -1.92 11.85
C ASP A 27 12.76 -1.92 10.40
N ALA A 28 11.94 -1.40 9.50
CA ALA A 28 12.28 -1.07 8.13
C ALA A 28 11.78 0.36 7.86
N THR A 29 12.64 1.34 8.03
CA THR A 29 12.24 2.74 7.95
C THR A 29 12.29 3.29 6.52
N PRO A 30 11.54 4.38 6.22
CA PRO A 30 11.67 5.07 4.95
C PRO A 30 13.10 5.55 4.67
N ALA A 31 13.85 5.96 5.71
CA ALA A 31 15.26 6.38 5.57
C ALA A 31 16.17 5.22 5.14
N ASP A 32 16.01 4.03 5.73
CA ASP A 32 16.73 2.83 5.33
C ASP A 32 16.44 2.47 3.87
N TYR A 33 15.17 2.52 3.49
CA TYR A 33 14.77 2.22 2.12
C TYR A 33 15.34 3.20 1.10
N LEU A 34 15.24 4.50 1.38
CA LEU A 34 15.82 5.54 0.49
C LEU A 34 17.35 5.40 0.38
N GLY A 35 18.03 5.09 1.48
CA GLY A 35 19.47 4.81 1.46
C GLY A 35 19.82 3.61 0.58
N LEU A 36 18.99 2.56 0.60
CA LEU A 36 19.15 1.40 -0.26
C LEU A 36 18.94 1.77 -1.74
N LEU A 37 17.90 2.54 -2.05
CA LEU A 37 17.65 3.04 -3.41
C LEU A 37 18.86 3.84 -3.93
N ASP A 38 19.41 4.74 -3.11
CA ASP A 38 20.55 5.57 -3.47
C ASP A 38 21.82 4.73 -3.74
N ALA A 39 22.09 3.75 -2.87
CA ALA A 39 23.22 2.83 -3.01
C ALA A 39 23.18 2.04 -4.34
N HIS A 40 21.97 1.74 -4.82
CA HIS A 40 21.75 1.00 -6.07
C HIS A 40 21.38 1.87 -7.27
N ARG A 41 21.45 3.19 -7.14
CA ARG A 41 21.10 4.17 -8.20
C ARG A 41 19.65 4.02 -8.70
N VAL A 42 18.75 3.56 -7.82
CA VAL A 42 17.31 3.51 -8.07
C VAL A 42 16.71 4.86 -7.70
N THR A 43 15.99 5.47 -8.61
CA THR A 43 15.53 6.85 -8.45
C THR A 43 14.21 6.97 -7.71
N HIS A 44 13.33 5.99 -7.86
CA HIS A 44 11.97 5.99 -7.30
C HIS A 44 11.63 4.64 -6.68
N GLY A 45 10.68 4.64 -5.75
CA GLY A 45 10.19 3.43 -5.13
C GLY A 45 8.67 3.43 -4.95
N VAL A 46 8.09 2.24 -4.95
CA VAL A 46 6.69 2.02 -4.60
C VAL A 46 6.62 1.29 -3.27
N LEU A 47 6.06 1.95 -2.27
CA LEU A 47 5.80 1.35 -0.97
C LEU A 47 4.45 0.63 -1.00
N VAL A 48 4.46 -0.63 -0.63
CA VAL A 48 3.25 -1.45 -0.55
C VAL A 48 2.92 -1.69 0.92
N GLN A 49 1.67 -1.51 1.31
CA GLN A 49 1.23 -1.74 2.68
C GLN A 49 1.47 -3.20 3.07
N PRO A 50 2.24 -3.48 4.13
CA PRO A 50 2.43 -4.84 4.58
C PRO A 50 1.13 -5.42 5.18
N SER A 51 0.84 -6.68 4.88
CA SER A 51 -0.41 -7.33 5.28
C SER A 51 -0.62 -7.39 6.79
N PHE A 52 0.46 -7.47 7.56
CA PHE A 52 0.40 -7.52 9.03
C PHE A 52 0.01 -6.20 9.70
N LEU A 53 -0.03 -5.09 8.96
CA LEU A 53 -0.58 -3.80 9.41
C LEU A 53 -2.04 -3.58 8.98
N GLY A 54 -2.57 -4.43 8.10
CA GLY A 54 -3.93 -4.30 7.60
C GLY A 54 -4.19 -2.94 6.93
N THR A 55 -5.32 -2.34 7.24
CA THR A 55 -5.73 -1.02 6.71
C THR A 55 -5.13 0.18 7.47
N GLY A 56 -4.22 -0.06 8.40
CA GLY A 56 -3.50 1.00 9.13
C GLY A 56 -2.38 1.62 8.29
N ASN A 57 -2.73 2.38 7.26
CA ASN A 57 -1.81 2.90 6.25
C ASN A 57 -0.98 4.13 6.69
N ASP A 58 -1.16 4.66 7.89
CA ASP A 58 -0.64 5.96 8.31
C ASP A 58 0.88 6.10 8.18
N TYR A 59 1.63 5.05 8.52
CA TYR A 59 3.09 5.07 8.45
C TYR A 59 3.59 5.16 6.99
N LEU A 60 2.97 4.39 6.09
CA LEU A 60 3.23 4.46 4.66
C LEU A 60 2.89 5.85 4.12
N LEU A 61 1.71 6.38 4.46
CA LEU A 61 1.26 7.70 3.99
C LEU A 61 2.18 8.83 4.50
N ALA A 62 2.69 8.74 5.72
CA ALA A 62 3.67 9.69 6.24
C ALA A 62 4.96 9.68 5.40
N ALA A 63 5.43 8.49 4.98
CA ALA A 63 6.58 8.36 4.10
C ALA A 63 6.34 9.00 2.71
N LEU A 64 5.16 8.80 2.12
CA LEU A 64 4.81 9.42 0.83
C LEU A 64 4.81 10.94 0.90
N ARG A 65 4.20 11.50 1.96
CA ARG A 65 4.14 12.95 2.17
C ARG A 65 5.52 13.58 2.41
N ALA A 66 6.40 12.85 3.08
CA ALA A 66 7.77 13.30 3.32
C ALA A 66 8.66 13.25 2.05
N HIS A 67 8.34 12.34 1.12
CA HIS A 67 9.17 12.10 -0.07
C HIS A 67 8.34 12.04 -1.38
N PRO A 68 7.52 13.06 -1.68
CA PRO A 68 6.54 13.02 -2.77
C PRO A 68 7.19 12.95 -4.17
N GLN A 69 8.47 13.32 -4.28
CA GLN A 69 9.22 13.28 -5.54
C GLN A 69 9.80 11.89 -5.84
N ARG A 70 9.87 11.02 -4.84
CA ARG A 70 10.57 9.72 -4.96
C ARG A 70 9.67 8.52 -4.69
N LEU A 71 8.62 8.68 -3.89
CA LEU A 71 7.80 7.56 -3.42
C LEU A 71 6.37 7.65 -3.94
N ARG A 72 5.81 6.47 -4.23
CA ARG A 72 4.38 6.23 -4.44
C ARG A 72 3.94 5.08 -3.54
N GLY A 73 2.65 4.95 -3.32
CA GLY A 73 2.12 3.95 -2.39
C GLY A 73 1.01 3.10 -2.95
N VAL A 74 0.99 1.85 -2.52
CA VAL A 74 -0.11 0.91 -2.68
C VAL A 74 -0.61 0.55 -1.29
N VAL A 75 -1.86 0.88 -1.01
CA VAL A 75 -2.48 0.78 0.31
C VAL A 75 -3.43 -0.42 0.42
N MET A 76 -3.80 -0.81 1.64
CA MET A 76 -4.91 -1.74 1.87
C MET A 76 -6.14 -0.95 2.31
N LEU A 77 -7.25 -1.13 1.62
CA LEU A 77 -8.50 -0.42 1.87
C LEU A 77 -9.69 -1.38 1.92
N ASP A 78 -10.73 -0.94 2.63
CA ASP A 78 -12.05 -1.55 2.55
C ASP A 78 -12.75 -1.11 1.25
N PRO A 79 -13.50 -1.99 0.57
CA PRO A 79 -14.23 -1.63 -0.64
C PRO A 79 -15.34 -0.59 -0.43
N GLN A 80 -15.68 -0.29 0.83
CA GLN A 80 -16.60 0.79 1.19
C GLN A 80 -15.95 2.16 1.35
N THR A 81 -14.62 2.27 1.21
CA THR A 81 -13.88 3.54 1.27
C THR A 81 -14.49 4.55 0.30
N ASP A 82 -14.84 5.72 0.80
CA ASP A 82 -15.54 6.73 0.03
C ASP A 82 -14.64 7.55 -0.90
N GLU A 83 -15.25 8.34 -1.78
CA GLU A 83 -14.53 9.15 -2.76
C GLU A 83 -13.68 10.25 -2.13
N VAL A 84 -14.09 10.80 -0.98
CA VAL A 84 -13.36 11.87 -0.28
C VAL A 84 -12.04 11.32 0.25
N GLU A 85 -12.09 10.13 0.88
CA GLU A 85 -10.89 9.46 1.36
C GLU A 85 -9.97 9.05 0.19
N LEU A 86 -10.53 8.47 -0.88
CA LEU A 86 -9.75 8.11 -2.07
C LEU A 86 -9.07 9.32 -2.70
N ALA A 87 -9.73 10.48 -2.78
CA ALA A 87 -9.14 11.72 -3.29
C ALA A 87 -7.98 12.22 -2.41
N ALA A 88 -8.13 12.13 -1.08
CA ALA A 88 -7.07 12.50 -0.14
C ALA A 88 -5.85 11.56 -0.27
N LEU A 89 -6.07 10.26 -0.43
CA LEU A 89 -5.03 9.26 -0.66
C LEU A 89 -4.31 9.50 -2.00
N ASN A 90 -5.05 9.83 -3.04
CA ASN A 90 -4.49 10.17 -4.35
C ASN A 90 -3.55 11.38 -4.25
N THR A 91 -3.98 12.42 -3.55
CA THR A 91 -3.16 13.62 -3.29
C THR A 91 -1.90 13.29 -2.50
N ALA A 92 -1.95 12.31 -1.61
CA ALA A 92 -0.79 11.85 -0.84
C ALA A 92 0.20 11.01 -1.66
N GLY A 93 -0.13 10.61 -2.88
CA GLY A 93 0.76 9.84 -3.76
C GLY A 93 0.45 8.34 -3.82
N VAL A 94 -0.74 7.94 -3.40
CA VAL A 94 -1.23 6.56 -3.59
C VAL A 94 -1.57 6.34 -5.06
N VAL A 95 -1.21 5.17 -5.59
CA VAL A 95 -1.38 4.78 -6.99
C VAL A 95 -2.06 3.41 -7.15
N GLY A 96 -2.42 2.77 -6.07
CA GLY A 96 -3.06 1.47 -6.13
C GLY A 96 -3.51 0.92 -4.78
N VAL A 97 -4.24 -0.18 -4.85
CA VAL A 97 -4.75 -0.93 -3.70
C VAL A 97 -4.26 -2.36 -3.78
N ARG A 98 -3.88 -2.93 -2.63
CA ARG A 98 -3.54 -4.33 -2.49
C ARG A 98 -4.63 -5.09 -1.76
N LEU A 99 -5.06 -6.21 -2.33
CA LEU A 99 -5.85 -7.22 -1.65
C LEU A 99 -4.94 -8.38 -1.24
N ASN A 100 -4.77 -8.58 0.06
CA ASN A 100 -4.07 -9.74 0.60
C ASN A 100 -5.06 -10.90 0.77
N LEU A 101 -5.08 -11.80 -0.20
CA LEU A 101 -6.01 -12.94 -0.27
C LEU A 101 -5.37 -14.26 0.16
N VAL A 102 -4.16 -14.23 0.71
CA VAL A 102 -3.50 -15.46 1.17
C VAL A 102 -4.29 -16.07 2.34
N GLY A 103 -4.75 -17.29 2.17
CA GLY A 103 -5.56 -17.99 3.16
C GLY A 103 -6.99 -17.43 3.30
N GLN A 104 -7.41 -16.55 2.40
CA GLN A 104 -8.75 -15.98 2.38
C GLN A 104 -9.54 -16.47 1.16
N PRO A 105 -10.89 -16.56 1.25
CA PRO A 105 -11.71 -16.81 0.08
C PRO A 105 -11.57 -15.65 -0.92
N LEU A 106 -11.70 -15.97 -2.20
CA LEU A 106 -11.76 -14.94 -3.23
C LEU A 106 -13.05 -14.11 -3.03
N PRO A 107 -12.98 -12.78 -2.93
CA PRO A 107 -14.18 -11.96 -2.89
C PRO A 107 -14.95 -12.08 -4.21
N ASP A 108 -16.24 -11.95 -4.15
CA ASP A 108 -17.08 -11.82 -5.35
C ASP A 108 -16.88 -10.42 -5.93
N LEU A 109 -15.94 -10.31 -6.88
CA LEU A 109 -15.61 -9.04 -7.52
C LEU A 109 -16.75 -8.53 -8.44
N ASP A 110 -17.73 -9.37 -8.79
CA ASP A 110 -18.91 -8.98 -9.55
C ASP A 110 -20.01 -8.38 -8.66
N ALA A 111 -19.89 -8.54 -7.34
CA ALA A 111 -20.85 -7.95 -6.41
C ALA A 111 -20.85 -6.40 -6.54
N PRO A 112 -22.03 -5.74 -6.39
CA PRO A 112 -22.17 -4.29 -6.62
C PRO A 112 -21.19 -3.42 -5.85
N GLN A 113 -20.89 -3.78 -4.58
CA GLN A 113 -19.91 -3.06 -3.76
C GLN A 113 -18.50 -3.08 -4.35
N TRP A 114 -18.07 -4.23 -4.91
CA TRP A 114 -16.78 -4.36 -5.56
C TRP A 114 -16.75 -3.65 -6.89
N GLN A 115 -17.80 -3.78 -7.69
CA GLN A 115 -17.90 -3.06 -8.96
C GLN A 115 -17.84 -1.54 -8.77
N GLY A 116 -18.55 -1.01 -7.75
CA GLY A 116 -18.49 0.40 -7.39
C GLY A 116 -17.08 0.83 -6.96
N PHE A 117 -16.41 0.03 -6.14
CA PHE A 117 -15.06 0.31 -5.68
C PHE A 117 -14.06 0.29 -6.85
N LEU A 118 -14.08 -0.75 -7.67
CA LEU A 118 -13.21 -0.87 -8.84
C LEU A 118 -13.41 0.27 -9.85
N ALA A 119 -14.65 0.73 -10.04
CA ALA A 119 -14.94 1.90 -10.88
C ALA A 119 -14.27 3.18 -10.33
N ARG A 120 -14.28 3.38 -9.00
CA ARG A 120 -13.61 4.52 -8.36
C ARG A 120 -12.07 4.42 -8.50
N LEU A 121 -11.48 3.24 -8.32
CA LEU A 121 -10.04 3.04 -8.54
C LEU A 121 -9.66 3.35 -9.99
N LYS A 122 -10.45 2.87 -10.94
CA LYS A 122 -10.25 3.14 -12.37
C LYS A 122 -10.32 4.64 -12.70
N ALA A 123 -11.24 5.37 -12.06
CA ALA A 123 -11.37 6.82 -12.25
C ALA A 123 -10.15 7.61 -11.77
N LEU A 124 -9.38 7.05 -10.82
CA LEU A 124 -8.12 7.59 -10.30
C LEU A 124 -6.88 7.08 -11.05
N ASP A 125 -7.07 6.22 -12.04
CA ASP A 125 -5.99 5.52 -12.75
C ASP A 125 -5.11 4.66 -11.80
N TRP A 126 -5.73 4.09 -10.77
CA TRP A 126 -5.08 3.22 -9.80
C TRP A 126 -5.12 1.77 -10.25
N HIS A 127 -4.04 1.02 -9.95
CA HIS A 127 -4.01 -0.42 -10.15
C HIS A 127 -4.49 -1.19 -8.92
N LEU A 128 -4.83 -2.46 -9.13
CA LEU A 128 -5.19 -3.41 -8.09
C LEU A 128 -4.16 -4.54 -8.07
N GLU A 129 -3.51 -4.74 -6.93
CA GLU A 129 -2.63 -5.89 -6.68
C GLU A 129 -3.40 -7.01 -5.99
N LEU A 130 -3.36 -8.20 -6.55
CA LEU A 130 -3.92 -9.40 -5.94
C LEU A 130 -2.79 -10.29 -5.42
N HIS A 131 -2.66 -10.40 -4.10
CA HIS A 131 -1.68 -11.27 -3.46
C HIS A 131 -2.36 -12.54 -2.99
N ARG A 132 -2.15 -13.64 -3.70
CA ARG A 132 -2.72 -14.96 -3.44
C ARG A 132 -1.67 -16.05 -3.66
N GLN A 133 -1.78 -17.13 -2.88
CA GLN A 133 -1.11 -18.41 -3.12
C GLN A 133 -2.07 -19.37 -3.79
#